data_4fd65f99707182f933ba46bea793da6a
#
_entry.id   4fd65f99707182f933ba46bea793da6a
#
_cell.length_a   1.000
_cell.length_b   1.000
_cell.length_c   1.000
_cell.angle_alpha   90.00
_cell.angle_beta   90.00
_cell.angle_gamma   90.00
#
_symmetry.space_group_name_H-M   'P 1'
#
loop_
_entity.id
_entity.type
_entity.pdbx_description
1 polymer ?
#
loop_
_entity_poly.entity_id
_entity_poly.type
_entity_poly.pdbx_seq_one_letter_code
_entity_poly.pdbx_strand_id
1 'polypeptide(L)'
;MRFLTRAVALLTSAFALVAQAQNLSIATGGTGGVYYPLGGGMAAVLSRYVSGMQATAEVTGGSVANLQLIGTGKPYLGMTMADATLDAYKGQDKFTGKPVPVRTLMVMYPNRMHVVSIEGAGVNKIADLKGKRVSTGSGGSATEVMAFRVIEAAGLDKDGDLRRERLGVAESVNAIKDRKIDAFFWVGGLPTAAITDLASTPGVKIRLIDHADLVPAMNRKYGELYVQDVIP
;
A
#
# COMPACT_ATOMS: atom_id res chain seq x y z
N MET A 1 60.75 -26.92 14.31
CA MET A 1 59.67 -27.30 13.40
C MET A 1 58.26 -27.37 14.04
N ARG A 2 58.10 -27.74 15.29
CA ARG A 2 56.77 -27.84 15.93
C ARG A 2 56.07 -26.49 16.27
N PHE A 3 56.80 -25.39 16.34
CA PHE A 3 56.24 -24.04 16.62
C PHE A 3 55.70 -23.35 15.35
N LEU A 4 56.28 -23.59 14.19
CA LEU A 4 55.78 -23.00 12.93
C LEU A 4 54.48 -23.65 12.48
N THR A 5 54.26 -24.93 12.72
CA THR A 5 53.02 -25.63 12.37
C THR A 5 51.82 -25.19 13.19
N ARG A 6 52.03 -24.75 14.42
CA ARG A 6 50.96 -24.22 15.26
C ARG A 6 50.55 -22.78 14.91
N ALA A 7 51.51 -21.98 14.45
CA ALA A 7 51.23 -20.60 14.01
C ALA A 7 50.45 -20.56 12.70
N VAL A 8 50.71 -21.48 11.75
CA VAL A 8 49.95 -21.56 10.48
C VAL A 8 48.54 -22.08 10.70
N ALA A 9 48.31 -22.99 11.67
CA ALA A 9 46.97 -23.49 12.01
C ALA A 9 46.09 -22.43 12.68
N LEU A 10 46.66 -21.47 13.41
CA LEU A 10 45.95 -20.34 14.02
C LEU A 10 45.62 -19.22 13.03
N LEU A 11 46.39 -19.01 11.96
CA LEU A 11 46.13 -18.03 10.94
C LEU A 11 45.04 -18.48 9.94
N THR A 12 44.86 -19.78 9.74
CA THR A 12 43.81 -20.29 8.84
C THR A 12 42.43 -20.31 9.52
N SER A 13 42.34 -20.26 10.85
CA SER A 13 41.07 -20.21 11.58
C SER A 13 40.42 -18.79 11.62
N ALA A 14 41.17 -17.75 11.28
CA ALA A 14 40.71 -16.36 11.38
C ALA A 14 39.93 -15.87 10.14
N PHE A 15 39.80 -16.67 9.08
CA PHE A 15 39.09 -16.32 7.86
C PHE A 15 37.82 -17.14 7.61
N ALA A 16 37.25 -17.77 8.62
CA ALA A 16 35.83 -18.12 8.53
C ALA A 16 35.03 -16.81 8.67
N LEU A 17 34.96 -16.02 7.64
CA LEU A 17 33.92 -15.02 7.46
C LEU A 17 32.60 -15.76 7.58
N VAL A 18 32.01 -15.69 8.78
CA VAL A 18 30.61 -16.08 9.00
C VAL A 18 29.83 -15.22 8.05
N ALA A 19 29.41 -15.79 6.92
CA ALA A 19 28.42 -15.16 6.07
C ALA A 19 27.16 -14.97 6.93
N GLN A 20 27.04 -13.81 7.56
CA GLN A 20 25.83 -13.47 8.29
C GLN A 20 24.71 -13.45 7.27
N ALA A 21 23.72 -14.31 7.45
CA ALA A 21 22.52 -14.28 6.65
C ALA A 21 21.93 -12.87 6.74
N GLN A 22 21.84 -12.20 5.61
CA GLN A 22 21.28 -10.86 5.53
C GLN A 22 19.77 -10.97 5.48
N ASN A 23 19.11 -10.72 6.62
CA ASN A 23 17.65 -10.74 6.68
C ASN A 23 17.10 -9.44 6.10
N LEU A 24 16.19 -9.55 5.15
CA LEU A 24 15.51 -8.42 4.51
C LEU A 24 14.00 -8.56 4.66
N SER A 25 13.35 -7.57 5.22
CA SER A 25 11.89 -7.49 5.25
C SER A 25 11.38 -6.63 4.10
N ILE A 26 10.38 -7.12 3.37
CA ILE A 26 9.68 -6.41 2.31
C ILE A 26 8.29 -6.04 2.86
N ALA A 27 8.14 -4.80 3.28
CA ALA A 27 6.89 -4.27 3.79
C ALA A 27 5.89 -4.07 2.62
N THR A 28 4.71 -4.66 2.74
CA THR A 28 3.73 -4.76 1.65
C THR A 28 2.41 -4.06 1.98
N GLY A 29 1.34 -4.79 2.14
CA GLY A 29 -0.01 -4.34 2.47
C GLY A 29 -0.86 -5.53 2.87
N GLY A 30 -2.18 -5.38 2.89
CA GLY A 30 -3.11 -6.47 3.16
C GLY A 30 -3.07 -7.56 2.08
N THR A 31 -3.38 -8.79 2.47
CA THR A 31 -3.28 -9.99 1.62
C THR A 31 -4.23 -9.98 0.41
N GLY A 32 -5.36 -9.24 0.47
CA GLY A 32 -6.31 -9.10 -0.65
C GLY A 32 -5.88 -8.09 -1.72
N GLY A 33 -4.79 -7.34 -1.50
CA GLY A 33 -4.23 -6.36 -2.43
C GLY A 33 -3.13 -6.92 -3.31
N VAL A 34 -2.51 -6.03 -4.08
CA VAL A 34 -1.46 -6.37 -5.07
C VAL A 34 -0.07 -6.43 -4.44
N TYR A 35 0.21 -5.65 -3.41
CA TYR A 35 1.54 -5.58 -2.81
C TYR A 35 2.00 -6.91 -2.20
N TYR A 36 1.13 -7.60 -1.47
CA TYR A 36 1.51 -8.81 -0.76
C TYR A 36 1.99 -9.95 -1.68
N PRO A 37 1.24 -10.36 -2.72
CA PRO A 37 1.72 -11.40 -3.63
C PRO A 37 3.00 -10.99 -4.40
N LEU A 38 3.13 -9.73 -4.80
CA LEU A 38 4.35 -9.24 -5.44
C LEU A 38 5.54 -9.25 -4.47
N GLY A 39 5.37 -8.79 -3.23
CA GLY A 39 6.41 -8.83 -2.22
C GLY A 39 6.84 -10.26 -1.87
N GLY A 40 5.89 -11.20 -1.84
CA GLY A 40 6.18 -12.63 -1.68
C GLY A 40 7.02 -13.18 -2.83
N GLY A 41 6.67 -12.85 -4.07
CA GLY A 41 7.47 -13.21 -5.25
C GLY A 41 8.88 -12.61 -5.22
N MET A 42 8.99 -11.33 -4.86
CA MET A 42 10.31 -10.67 -4.70
C MET A 42 11.13 -11.34 -3.60
N ALA A 43 10.54 -11.64 -2.45
CA ALA A 43 11.20 -12.32 -1.35
C ALA A 43 11.74 -13.69 -1.77
N ALA A 44 10.94 -14.46 -2.50
CA ALA A 44 11.34 -15.78 -3.02
C ALA A 44 12.53 -15.65 -4.00
N VAL A 45 12.50 -14.70 -4.93
CA VAL A 45 13.60 -14.45 -5.89
C VAL A 45 14.87 -14.03 -5.16
N LEU A 46 14.79 -13.06 -4.24
CA LEU A 46 15.95 -12.57 -3.50
C LEU A 46 16.58 -13.68 -2.66
N SER A 47 15.77 -14.46 -1.93
CA SER A 47 16.26 -15.57 -1.11
C SER A 47 16.89 -16.69 -1.94
N ARG A 48 16.40 -16.90 -3.16
CA ARG A 48 16.92 -17.94 -4.05
C ARG A 48 18.21 -17.56 -4.78
N TYR A 49 18.32 -16.32 -5.20
CA TYR A 49 19.39 -15.91 -6.13
C TYR A 49 20.46 -15.00 -5.53
N VAL A 50 20.23 -14.45 -4.35
CA VAL A 50 21.24 -13.65 -3.65
C VAL A 50 21.85 -14.49 -2.51
N SER A 51 23.12 -14.84 -2.66
CA SER A 51 23.82 -15.67 -1.67
C SER A 51 23.81 -15.04 -0.29
N GLY A 52 23.44 -15.82 0.72
CA GLY A 52 23.38 -15.36 2.11
C GLY A 52 22.20 -14.43 2.44
N MET A 53 21.25 -14.21 1.51
CA MET A 53 20.06 -13.40 1.79
C MET A 53 18.87 -14.28 2.17
N GLN A 54 18.12 -13.81 3.20
CA GLN A 54 16.79 -14.30 3.55
C GLN A 54 15.82 -13.13 3.51
N ALA A 55 14.97 -13.10 2.49
CA ALA A 55 13.94 -12.09 2.34
C ALA A 55 12.56 -12.65 2.71
N THR A 56 11.72 -11.83 3.35
CA THR A 56 10.35 -12.16 3.73
C THR A 56 9.40 -11.02 3.38
N ALA A 57 8.18 -11.35 2.96
CA ALA A 57 7.12 -10.36 2.77
C ALA A 57 6.39 -10.14 4.10
N GLU A 58 6.21 -8.89 4.49
CA GLU A 58 5.54 -8.47 5.72
C GLU A 58 4.20 -7.82 5.39
N VAL A 59 3.12 -8.30 6.03
CA VAL A 59 1.80 -7.67 5.95
C VAL A 59 1.80 -6.39 6.78
N THR A 60 1.38 -5.28 6.19
CA THR A 60 1.32 -3.98 6.85
C THR A 60 0.01 -3.25 6.52
N GLY A 61 -0.18 -2.05 7.06
CA GLY A 61 -1.26 -1.17 6.66
C GLY A 61 -1.14 -0.63 5.22
N GLY A 62 0.06 -0.68 4.62
CA GLY A 62 0.36 -0.17 3.28
C GLY A 62 1.36 0.98 3.28
N SER A 63 1.32 1.84 2.27
CA SER A 63 2.38 2.79 1.93
C SER A 63 2.87 3.67 3.08
N VAL A 64 1.98 4.24 3.88
CA VAL A 64 2.36 5.12 5.01
C VAL A 64 3.09 4.31 6.09
N ALA A 65 2.56 3.13 6.45
CA ALA A 65 3.19 2.24 7.41
C ALA A 65 4.56 1.77 6.91
N ASN A 66 4.67 1.43 5.62
CA ASN A 66 5.94 0.99 5.00
C ASN A 66 7.01 2.10 5.04
N LEU A 67 6.61 3.33 4.74
CA LEU A 67 7.51 4.48 4.80
C LEU A 67 7.95 4.80 6.25
N GLN A 68 7.06 4.61 7.23
CA GLN A 68 7.41 4.73 8.63
C GLN A 68 8.43 3.67 9.05
N LEU A 69 8.28 2.41 8.60
CA LEU A 69 9.24 1.34 8.83
C LEU A 69 10.62 1.67 8.22
N ILE A 70 10.65 2.17 6.97
CA ILE A 70 11.89 2.64 6.33
C ILE A 70 12.53 3.76 7.17
N GLY A 71 11.74 4.66 7.72
CA GLY A 71 12.21 5.76 8.59
C GLY A 71 12.86 5.29 9.89
N THR A 72 12.69 4.02 10.30
CA THR A 72 13.38 3.45 11.48
C THR A 72 14.87 3.19 11.25
N GLY A 73 15.36 3.27 10.01
CA GLY A 73 16.75 2.97 9.65
C GLY A 73 17.09 1.47 9.59
N LYS A 74 16.11 0.58 9.77
CA LYS A 74 16.31 -0.86 9.56
C LYS A 74 16.35 -1.18 8.06
N PRO A 75 16.94 -2.31 7.63
CA PRO A 75 17.03 -2.70 6.23
C PRO A 75 15.65 -3.20 5.73
N TYR A 76 14.81 -2.26 5.33
CA TYR A 76 13.52 -2.53 4.72
C TYR A 76 13.51 -2.19 3.23
N LEU A 77 12.84 -3.04 2.44
CA LEU A 77 12.20 -2.62 1.21
C LEU A 77 10.72 -2.34 1.51
N GLY A 78 10.16 -1.30 0.95
CA GLY A 78 8.75 -0.95 1.14
C GLY A 78 8.06 -0.71 -0.19
N MET A 79 6.93 -1.37 -0.38
CA MET A 79 6.03 -1.05 -1.50
C MET A 79 5.22 0.18 -1.13
N THR A 80 5.24 1.20 -1.99
CA THR A 80 4.61 2.48 -1.67
C THR A 80 4.09 3.17 -2.93
N MET A 81 3.12 4.03 -2.76
CA MET A 81 2.63 4.92 -3.81
C MET A 81 3.48 6.17 -3.90
N ALA A 82 3.54 6.75 -5.11
CA ALA A 82 4.39 7.91 -5.39
C ALA A 82 4.01 9.14 -4.56
N ASP A 83 2.72 9.41 -4.37
CA ASP A 83 2.22 10.53 -3.56
C ASP A 83 2.61 10.39 -2.09
N ALA A 84 2.36 9.23 -1.47
CA ALA A 84 2.78 8.96 -0.10
C ALA A 84 4.31 9.02 0.07
N THR A 85 5.07 8.57 -0.95
CA THR A 85 6.53 8.66 -0.96
C THR A 85 7.02 10.11 -1.00
N LEU A 86 6.37 10.95 -1.80
CA LEU A 86 6.67 12.37 -1.89
C LEU A 86 6.36 13.09 -0.57
N ASP A 87 5.20 12.81 0.03
CA ASP A 87 4.83 13.34 1.34
C ASP A 87 5.86 12.95 2.42
N ALA A 88 6.29 11.69 2.44
CA ALA A 88 7.30 11.21 3.37
C ALA A 88 8.66 11.88 3.15
N TYR A 89 9.11 11.97 1.90
CA TYR A 89 10.37 12.61 1.56
C TYR A 89 10.41 14.10 1.95
N LYS A 90 9.28 14.80 1.73
CA LYS A 90 9.14 16.22 2.07
C LYS A 90 8.78 16.47 3.54
N GLY A 91 8.44 15.46 4.32
CA GLY A 91 7.95 15.60 5.68
C GLY A 91 6.59 16.31 5.74
N GLN A 92 5.67 15.93 4.87
CA GLN A 92 4.32 16.49 4.74
C GLN A 92 3.24 15.48 5.16
N ASP A 93 1.99 15.92 5.30
CA ASP A 93 0.83 15.12 5.67
C ASP A 93 1.11 14.23 6.90
N LYS A 94 1.07 12.91 6.75
CA LYS A 94 1.34 11.92 7.82
C LYS A 94 2.78 11.94 8.34
N PHE A 95 3.67 12.65 7.65
CA PHE A 95 5.09 12.75 7.97
C PHE A 95 5.51 14.18 8.39
N THR A 96 4.55 15.05 8.73
CA THR A 96 4.81 16.44 9.10
C THR A 96 5.89 16.54 10.18
N GLY A 97 6.96 17.27 9.86
CA GLY A 97 8.13 17.46 10.74
C GLY A 97 9.06 16.24 10.87
N LYS A 98 8.78 15.14 10.15
CA LYS A 98 9.57 13.89 10.21
C LYS A 98 9.81 13.35 8.79
N PRO A 99 10.62 14.02 7.96
CA PRO A 99 10.94 13.53 6.63
C PRO A 99 11.66 12.19 6.68
N VAL A 100 11.33 11.31 5.74
CA VAL A 100 11.92 9.98 5.63
C VAL A 100 12.98 9.98 4.52
N PRO A 101 14.23 9.57 4.79
CA PRO A 101 15.31 9.52 3.80
C PRO A 101 15.17 8.33 2.85
N VAL A 102 14.01 8.24 2.17
CA VAL A 102 13.67 7.16 1.25
C VAL A 102 14.44 7.26 -0.07
N ARG A 103 14.69 6.13 -0.70
CA ARG A 103 15.24 6.01 -2.06
C ARG A 103 14.38 5.10 -2.89
N THR A 104 13.95 5.55 -4.06
CA THR A 104 13.20 4.74 -5.01
C THR A 104 14.16 3.79 -5.74
N LEU A 105 13.86 2.51 -5.72
CA LEU A 105 14.62 1.49 -6.44
C LEU A 105 14.03 1.23 -7.83
N MET A 106 12.70 1.15 -7.94
CA MET A 106 11.99 0.93 -9.20
C MET A 106 10.56 1.44 -9.14
N VAL A 107 9.98 1.68 -10.30
CA VAL A 107 8.54 1.88 -10.50
C VAL A 107 7.97 0.58 -11.08
N MET A 108 6.99 0.00 -10.43
CA MET A 108 6.51 -1.35 -10.77
C MET A 108 5.27 -1.33 -11.68
N TYR A 109 4.26 -0.54 -11.33
CA TYR A 109 2.99 -0.46 -12.06
C TYR A 109 2.21 0.80 -11.66
N PRO A 110 1.28 1.28 -12.51
CA PRO A 110 0.38 2.35 -12.15
C PRO A 110 -0.68 1.86 -11.15
N ASN A 111 -0.92 2.64 -10.10
CA ASN A 111 -2.03 2.42 -9.19
C ASN A 111 -3.26 3.23 -9.64
N ARG A 112 -4.45 2.62 -9.54
CA ARG A 112 -5.71 3.27 -9.87
C ARG A 112 -6.61 3.35 -8.65
N MET A 113 -7.25 4.51 -8.46
CA MET A 113 -8.27 4.68 -7.43
C MET A 113 -9.58 4.04 -7.90
N HIS A 114 -10.12 3.17 -7.06
CA HIS A 114 -11.44 2.59 -7.19
C HIS A 114 -12.33 3.16 -6.09
N VAL A 115 -13.45 3.73 -6.44
CA VAL A 115 -14.54 3.99 -5.50
C VAL A 115 -15.64 2.98 -5.83
N VAL A 116 -15.77 1.97 -4.99
CA VAL A 116 -16.61 0.81 -5.24
C VAL A 116 -17.87 0.89 -4.42
N SER A 117 -19.01 0.70 -5.06
CA SER A 117 -20.31 0.50 -4.43
C SER A 117 -21.01 -0.71 -5.07
N ILE A 118 -22.20 -1.02 -4.60
CA ILE A 118 -23.05 -2.07 -5.18
C ILE A 118 -24.41 -1.51 -5.55
N GLU A 119 -25.08 -2.16 -6.50
CA GLU A 119 -26.44 -1.79 -6.89
C GLU A 119 -27.38 -1.80 -5.66
N GLY A 120 -28.22 -0.78 -5.54
CA GLY A 120 -29.13 -0.60 -4.41
C GLY A 120 -28.54 0.13 -3.19
N ALA A 121 -27.24 0.42 -3.12
CA ALA A 121 -26.63 1.19 -2.04
C ALA A 121 -26.91 2.70 -2.13
N GLY A 122 -27.46 3.18 -3.26
CA GLY A 122 -27.80 4.60 -3.46
C GLY A 122 -26.57 5.49 -3.59
N VAL A 123 -25.46 4.98 -4.16
CA VAL A 123 -24.23 5.72 -4.42
C VAL A 123 -23.97 5.69 -5.93
N ASN A 124 -24.09 6.85 -6.59
CA ASN A 124 -23.89 7.00 -8.04
C ASN A 124 -22.77 8.00 -8.36
N LYS A 125 -22.45 8.90 -7.44
CA LYS A 125 -21.37 9.89 -7.51
C LYS A 125 -20.76 10.09 -6.15
N ILE A 126 -19.58 10.74 -6.07
CA ILE A 126 -18.87 10.94 -4.79
C ILE A 126 -19.73 11.73 -3.78
N ALA A 127 -20.50 12.72 -4.22
CA ALA A 127 -21.37 13.48 -3.33
C ALA A 127 -22.44 12.63 -2.60
N ASP A 128 -22.84 11.48 -3.18
CA ASP A 128 -23.81 10.57 -2.56
C ASP A 128 -23.23 9.81 -1.35
N LEU A 129 -21.94 9.91 -1.11
CA LEU A 129 -21.29 9.33 0.09
C LEU A 129 -21.71 10.02 1.39
N LYS A 130 -22.33 11.22 1.31
CA LYS A 130 -22.81 11.93 2.50
C LYS A 130 -23.82 11.10 3.27
N GLY A 131 -23.56 10.91 4.58
CA GLY A 131 -24.35 10.07 5.49
C GLY A 131 -24.16 8.57 5.33
N LYS A 132 -23.38 8.11 4.34
CA LYS A 132 -23.12 6.68 4.07
C LYS A 132 -22.04 6.10 4.96
N ARG A 133 -22.07 4.77 5.10
CA ARG A 133 -21.02 3.97 5.73
C ARG A 133 -19.95 3.67 4.68
N VAL A 134 -18.76 4.23 4.85
CA VAL A 134 -17.72 4.20 3.81
C VAL A 134 -16.40 3.73 4.39
N SER A 135 -15.83 2.66 3.82
CA SER A 135 -14.45 2.31 4.13
C SER A 135 -13.49 3.16 3.30
N THR A 136 -12.59 3.85 3.98
CA THR A 136 -11.58 4.74 3.36
C THR A 136 -10.22 4.07 3.17
N GLY A 137 -10.14 2.75 3.39
CA GLY A 137 -8.90 1.99 3.36
C GLY A 137 -8.36 1.72 4.77
N SER A 138 -7.42 0.80 4.86
CA SER A 138 -6.78 0.45 6.13
C SER A 138 -6.00 1.62 6.71
N GLY A 139 -5.90 1.66 8.04
CA GLY A 139 -5.06 2.64 8.71
C GLY A 139 -3.58 2.52 8.29
N GLY A 140 -2.95 3.65 7.96
CA GLY A 140 -1.57 3.65 7.48
C GLY A 140 -1.42 3.27 6.01
N SER A 141 -2.49 3.23 5.22
CA SER A 141 -2.46 3.03 3.77
C SER A 141 -2.41 4.35 3.01
N ALA A 142 -1.87 4.34 1.79
CA ALA A 142 -2.05 5.43 0.85
C ALA A 142 -3.49 5.51 0.32
N THR A 143 -4.24 4.39 0.36
CA THR A 143 -5.68 4.40 0.05
C THR A 143 -6.42 5.38 0.96
N GLU A 144 -6.16 5.36 2.26
CA GLU A 144 -6.80 6.28 3.22
C GLU A 144 -6.41 7.74 2.91
N VAL A 145 -5.14 8.01 2.63
CA VAL A 145 -4.67 9.36 2.26
C VAL A 145 -5.38 9.86 1.00
N MET A 146 -5.39 9.04 -0.05
CA MET A 146 -5.99 9.43 -1.33
C MET A 146 -7.52 9.54 -1.23
N ALA A 147 -8.18 8.66 -0.45
CA ALA A 147 -9.61 8.76 -0.17
C ALA A 147 -9.97 10.12 0.45
N PHE A 148 -9.17 10.60 1.41
CA PHE A 148 -9.39 11.91 2.01
C PHE A 148 -9.24 13.05 1.00
N ARG A 149 -8.27 12.96 0.10
CA ARG A 149 -8.06 13.93 -0.97
C ARG A 149 -9.22 13.96 -1.97
N VAL A 150 -9.77 12.80 -2.32
CA VAL A 150 -10.97 12.69 -3.18
C VAL A 150 -12.21 13.24 -2.48
N ILE A 151 -12.46 12.87 -1.22
CA ILE A 151 -13.59 13.33 -0.42
C ILE A 151 -13.56 14.86 -0.28
N GLU A 152 -12.40 15.41 0.06
CA GLU A 152 -12.20 16.85 0.17
C GLU A 152 -12.38 17.57 -1.17
N ALA A 153 -11.82 17.04 -2.26
CA ALA A 153 -11.99 17.61 -3.60
C ALA A 153 -13.45 17.62 -4.05
N ALA A 154 -14.28 16.70 -3.55
CA ALA A 154 -15.72 16.67 -3.77
C ALA A 154 -16.50 17.60 -2.82
N GLY A 155 -15.83 18.38 -1.98
CA GLY A 155 -16.47 19.31 -1.03
C GLY A 155 -17.10 18.64 0.18
N LEU A 156 -16.71 17.41 0.51
CA LEU A 156 -17.19 16.65 1.67
C LEU A 156 -16.17 16.69 2.83
N ASP A 157 -16.68 16.64 4.05
CA ASP A 157 -15.87 16.43 5.25
C ASP A 157 -15.80 14.93 5.58
N LYS A 158 -14.57 14.40 5.57
CA LYS A 158 -14.30 12.98 5.83
C LYS A 158 -14.73 12.53 7.25
N ASP A 159 -14.78 13.43 8.22
CA ASP A 159 -15.10 13.12 9.62
C ASP A 159 -16.56 13.48 9.98
N GLY A 160 -17.14 14.50 9.34
CA GLY A 160 -18.50 14.95 9.61
C GLY A 160 -19.56 14.42 8.66
N ASP A 161 -19.23 14.26 7.37
CA ASP A 161 -20.20 13.88 6.34
C ASP A 161 -20.32 12.36 6.11
N LEU A 162 -19.39 11.54 6.60
CA LEU A 162 -19.36 10.10 6.38
C LEU A 162 -19.37 9.32 7.71
N ARG A 163 -19.97 8.12 7.69
CA ARG A 163 -19.75 7.12 8.73
C ARG A 163 -18.56 6.27 8.31
N ARG A 164 -17.39 6.68 8.71
CA ARG A 164 -16.13 6.19 8.18
C ARG A 164 -15.65 4.91 8.88
N GLU A 165 -15.27 3.91 8.06
CA GLU A 165 -14.59 2.70 8.47
C GLU A 165 -13.16 2.67 7.91
N ARG A 166 -12.27 1.93 8.58
CA ARG A 166 -10.85 1.83 8.21
C ARG A 166 -10.49 0.37 7.95
N LEU A 167 -10.97 -0.16 6.83
CA LEU A 167 -10.84 -1.56 6.46
C LEU A 167 -9.88 -1.72 5.28
N GLY A 168 -9.12 -2.82 5.25
CA GLY A 168 -8.39 -3.24 4.07
C GLY A 168 -9.35 -3.65 2.95
N VAL A 169 -8.82 -3.92 1.74
CA VAL A 169 -9.67 -4.23 0.59
C VAL A 169 -10.46 -5.53 0.77
N ALA A 170 -9.85 -6.58 1.36
CA ALA A 170 -10.55 -7.85 1.60
C ALA A 170 -11.68 -7.68 2.63
N GLU A 171 -11.41 -6.98 3.73
CA GLU A 171 -12.40 -6.68 4.77
C GLU A 171 -13.51 -5.77 4.23
N SER A 172 -13.18 -4.81 3.37
CA SER A 172 -14.16 -3.94 2.71
C SER A 172 -15.07 -4.73 1.79
N VAL A 173 -14.52 -5.68 1.02
CA VAL A 173 -15.29 -6.61 0.18
C VAL A 173 -16.24 -7.46 1.01
N ASN A 174 -15.79 -8.02 2.13
CA ASN A 174 -16.67 -8.77 3.01
C ASN A 174 -17.76 -7.88 3.63
N ALA A 175 -17.38 -6.68 4.08
CA ALA A 175 -18.32 -5.75 4.69
C ALA A 175 -19.41 -5.26 3.71
N ILE A 176 -19.08 -5.04 2.43
CA ILE A 176 -20.07 -4.62 1.43
C ILE A 176 -20.99 -5.78 1.01
N LYS A 177 -20.47 -7.02 0.91
CA LYS A 177 -21.28 -8.22 0.72
C LYS A 177 -22.30 -8.39 1.85
N ASP A 178 -21.87 -8.14 3.09
CA ASP A 178 -22.71 -8.22 4.30
C ASP A 178 -23.61 -6.97 4.47
N ARG A 179 -23.59 -6.01 3.55
CA ARG A 179 -24.32 -4.73 3.64
C ARG A 179 -24.00 -3.92 4.90
N LYS A 180 -22.79 -4.09 5.45
CA LYS A 180 -22.27 -3.34 6.61
C LYS A 180 -21.73 -1.98 6.21
N ILE A 181 -21.27 -1.84 4.96
CA ILE A 181 -20.86 -0.57 4.34
C ILE A 181 -21.59 -0.37 3.01
N ASP A 182 -21.65 0.87 2.55
CA ASP A 182 -22.36 1.28 1.34
C ASP A 182 -21.41 1.53 0.16
N ALA A 183 -20.14 1.86 0.47
CA ALA A 183 -19.07 2.03 -0.50
C ALA A 183 -17.70 1.84 0.17
N PHE A 184 -16.68 1.65 -0.65
CA PHE A 184 -15.29 1.66 -0.17
C PHE A 184 -14.34 2.24 -1.23
N PHE A 185 -13.26 2.82 -0.73
CA PHE A 185 -12.12 3.27 -1.51
C PHE A 185 -11.05 2.19 -1.55
N TRP A 186 -10.42 2.05 -2.70
CA TRP A 186 -9.27 1.20 -2.89
C TRP A 186 -8.32 1.79 -3.93
N VAL A 187 -7.03 1.80 -3.62
CA VAL A 187 -5.99 2.15 -4.59
C VAL A 187 -5.08 0.95 -4.79
N GLY A 188 -4.93 0.52 -6.02
CA GLY A 188 -4.08 -0.60 -6.35
C GLY A 188 -3.89 -0.83 -7.83
N GLY A 189 -3.09 -1.84 -8.15
CA GLY A 189 -2.91 -2.34 -9.51
C GLY A 189 -4.10 -3.15 -9.99
N LEU A 190 -4.14 -3.41 -11.28
CA LEU A 190 -5.15 -4.24 -11.94
C LEU A 190 -4.53 -5.56 -12.43
N PRO A 191 -5.28 -6.68 -12.30
CA PRO A 191 -6.50 -6.82 -11.49
C PRO A 191 -6.19 -6.84 -9.99
N THR A 192 -7.16 -6.42 -9.15
CA THR A 192 -7.11 -6.63 -7.70
C THR A 192 -7.96 -7.84 -7.33
N ALA A 193 -7.37 -8.87 -6.75
CA ALA A 193 -8.03 -10.15 -6.47
C ALA A 193 -9.34 -9.99 -5.66
N ALA A 194 -9.33 -9.18 -4.61
CA ALA A 194 -10.52 -8.95 -3.78
C ALA A 194 -11.67 -8.28 -4.56
N ILE A 195 -11.38 -7.35 -5.49
CA ILE A 195 -12.41 -6.69 -6.30
C ILE A 195 -12.95 -7.66 -7.36
N THR A 196 -12.09 -8.48 -7.95
CA THR A 196 -12.51 -9.52 -8.90
C THR A 196 -13.44 -10.54 -8.20
N ASP A 197 -13.11 -10.93 -6.96
CA ASP A 197 -13.96 -11.79 -6.14
C ASP A 197 -15.35 -11.15 -5.88
N LEU A 198 -15.39 -9.87 -5.52
CA LEU A 198 -16.64 -9.16 -5.34
C LEU A 198 -17.47 -9.12 -6.62
N ALA A 199 -16.84 -8.83 -7.76
CA ALA A 199 -17.50 -8.76 -9.06
C ALA A 199 -18.07 -10.12 -9.52
N SER A 200 -17.43 -11.21 -9.09
CA SER A 200 -17.82 -12.58 -9.41
C SER A 200 -18.84 -13.18 -8.41
N THR A 201 -19.20 -12.43 -7.36
CA THR A 201 -20.13 -12.92 -6.32
C THR A 201 -21.56 -12.95 -6.85
N PRO A 202 -22.26 -14.11 -6.84
CA PRO A 202 -23.63 -14.21 -7.30
C PRO A 202 -24.56 -13.21 -6.57
N GLY A 203 -25.41 -12.52 -7.33
CA GLY A 203 -26.37 -11.55 -6.79
C GLY A 203 -25.77 -10.21 -6.37
N VAL A 204 -24.48 -10.02 -6.54
CA VAL A 204 -23.80 -8.72 -6.33
C VAL A 204 -23.48 -8.08 -7.67
N LYS A 205 -23.98 -6.88 -7.87
CA LYS A 205 -23.60 -6.04 -9.03
C LYS A 205 -22.78 -4.87 -8.51
N ILE A 206 -21.49 -4.88 -8.82
CA ILE A 206 -20.60 -3.79 -8.45
C ILE A 206 -20.85 -2.56 -9.33
N ARG A 207 -20.55 -1.40 -8.75
CA ARG A 207 -20.53 -0.12 -9.44
C ARG A 207 -19.23 0.61 -9.09
N LEU A 208 -18.47 0.96 -10.10
CA LEU A 208 -17.33 1.87 -9.95
C LEU A 208 -17.86 3.30 -10.13
N ILE A 209 -17.57 4.14 -9.16
CA ILE A 209 -18.04 5.53 -9.14
C ILE A 209 -17.00 6.41 -9.82
N ASP A 210 -17.40 7.09 -10.86
CA ASP A 210 -16.55 8.04 -11.57
C ASP A 210 -16.22 9.26 -10.67
N HIS A 211 -14.97 9.68 -10.73
CA HIS A 211 -14.42 10.81 -9.96
C HIS A 211 -13.25 11.48 -10.69
N ALA A 212 -13.13 11.25 -11.98
CA ALA A 212 -12.04 11.81 -12.80
C ALA A 212 -12.06 13.34 -12.84
N ASP A 213 -13.24 13.94 -12.73
CA ASP A 213 -13.47 15.39 -12.66
C ASP A 213 -12.83 16.07 -11.44
N LEU A 214 -12.50 15.30 -10.39
CA LEU A 214 -11.86 15.80 -9.18
C LEU A 214 -10.34 15.97 -9.29
N VAL A 215 -9.69 15.35 -10.29
CA VAL A 215 -8.24 15.40 -10.49
C VAL A 215 -7.68 16.83 -10.55
N PRO A 216 -8.29 17.81 -11.27
CA PRO A 216 -7.76 19.17 -11.26
C PRO A 216 -7.78 19.84 -9.88
N ALA A 217 -8.79 19.56 -9.05
CA ALA A 217 -8.88 20.09 -7.70
C ALA A 217 -7.82 19.47 -6.77
N MET A 218 -7.61 18.16 -6.90
CA MET A 218 -6.57 17.44 -6.15
C MET A 218 -5.17 17.96 -6.52
N ASN A 219 -4.88 18.10 -7.82
CA ASN A 219 -3.57 18.56 -8.28
C ASN A 219 -3.26 20.00 -7.87
N ARG A 220 -4.25 20.91 -7.88
CA ARG A 220 -4.05 22.28 -7.37
C ARG A 220 -3.60 22.32 -5.91
N LYS A 221 -4.06 21.39 -5.09
CA LYS A 221 -3.74 21.38 -3.66
C LYS A 221 -2.51 20.55 -3.31
N TYR A 222 -2.34 19.40 -3.94
CA TYR A 222 -1.35 18.40 -3.57
C TYR A 222 -0.19 18.28 -4.56
N GLY A 223 -0.23 19.02 -5.68
CA GLY A 223 0.75 18.97 -6.76
C GLY A 223 0.33 18.05 -7.90
N GLU A 224 0.99 18.14 -9.04
CA GLU A 224 0.71 17.39 -10.28
C GLU A 224 1.09 15.90 -10.15
N LEU A 225 0.34 15.18 -9.31
CA LEU A 225 0.59 13.78 -8.96
C LEU A 225 -0.46 12.82 -9.53
N TYR A 226 -1.63 13.35 -9.88
CA TYR A 226 -2.80 12.56 -10.27
C TYR A 226 -3.14 12.79 -11.72
N VAL A 227 -3.51 11.73 -12.39
CA VAL A 227 -3.98 11.77 -13.79
C VAL A 227 -5.31 11.03 -13.90
N GLN A 228 -6.12 11.45 -14.87
CA GLN A 228 -7.33 10.71 -15.22
C GLN A 228 -6.92 9.43 -15.95
N ASP A 229 -7.55 8.31 -15.60
CA ASP A 229 -7.37 7.04 -16.25
C ASP A 229 -8.66 6.21 -16.16
N VAL A 230 -8.77 5.18 -16.97
CA VAL A 230 -9.93 4.30 -17.03
C VAL A 230 -9.58 2.94 -16.42
N ILE A 231 -10.51 2.40 -15.63
CA ILE A 231 -10.49 1.00 -15.21
C ILE A 231 -11.24 0.21 -16.28
N PRO A 232 -10.55 -0.66 -17.05
CA PRO A 232 -11.17 -1.41 -18.15
C PRO A 232 -12.16 -2.46 -17.69
#